data_84ea6fae45be4806bf25984bf2896c3f
#
_entry.id   84ea6fae45be4806bf25984bf2896c3f
#
_cell.length_a   1.000
_cell.length_b   1.000
_cell.length_c   1.000
_cell.angle_alpha   90.00
_cell.angle_beta   90.00
_cell.angle_gamma   90.00
#
_symmetry.space_group_name_H-M   'P 1'
#
loop_
_entity.id
_entity.type
_entity.pdbx_description
1 polymer ?
#
loop_
_entity_poly.entity_id
_entity_poly.type
_entity_poly.pdbx_seq_one_letter_code
_entity_poly.pdbx_strand_id
1 'polypeptide(L)'
;MTIKGDEMRVTRFVSATKLRRFLAGMFLVIIHHSSFIIPPAAAAEYPARPIRWVMPYPAGGSFDTVSRALAQRLGERLGQQVVVDNRTGAGGTVGAEIGAKSPPDGYTIVAGGEGTLVVSPILRKNLPYDPTKDFSPITQLASINYILFAHPSVPFRTVSELIAMAKAKPGQLNYASGGTGSAPHMLAELFKYRTGTNIQHVSYKGSSPAINDVLGGHVQLMFTGLPSILAQLQAGKLRGIAVTSRERLASVPDVPTFIESGVKNFEASPWYGALAPAHTPRPVVERLYREFAAVLKEAPIREFLTRGGVEPVGSTPAEFAAHIRHELKEWREVISRAGIRAD
;
A
#
# COMPACT_ATOMS: atom_id res chain seq x y z
N MET A 1 -80.06 76.04 -54.36
CA MET A 1 -80.96 75.11 -53.62
C MET A 1 -80.16 73.83 -53.33
N THR A 2 -79.86 73.67 -52.15
CA THR A 2 -79.47 72.55 -51.25
C THR A 2 -79.31 71.21 -51.91
N ILE A 3 -78.30 70.46 -51.64
CA ILE A 3 -78.20 69.34 -50.68
C ILE A 3 -76.79 68.73 -50.64
N LYS A 4 -76.36 68.51 -49.46
CA LYS A 4 -75.16 67.81 -48.96
C LYS A 4 -75.05 66.36 -49.45
N GLY A 5 -73.84 65.86 -49.51
CA GLY A 5 -73.46 64.42 -49.56
C GLY A 5 -72.22 64.12 -48.75
N ASP A 6 -72.39 63.37 -47.70
CA ASP A 6 -71.41 62.95 -46.70
C ASP A 6 -70.36 61.99 -47.25
N GLU A 7 -69.07 62.31 -47.10
CA GLU A 7 -67.99 61.35 -47.24
C GLU A 7 -67.66 60.70 -45.89
N MET A 8 -67.96 59.38 -45.73
CA MET A 8 -67.67 58.58 -44.57
C MET A 8 -66.28 57.98 -44.66
N ARG A 9 -65.29 58.61 -43.98
CA ARG A 9 -63.95 58.00 -43.75
C ARG A 9 -64.05 56.86 -42.69
N VAL A 10 -63.85 55.61 -43.12
CA VAL A 10 -63.68 54.48 -42.19
C VAL A 10 -62.21 54.37 -41.85
N THR A 11 -61.84 54.93 -40.69
CA THR A 11 -60.53 54.70 -40.09
C THR A 11 -60.61 53.40 -39.25
N ARG A 12 -59.95 52.33 -39.71
CA ARG A 12 -59.80 51.09 -38.93
C ARG A 12 -58.82 51.32 -37.76
N PHE A 13 -59.37 51.46 -36.59
CA PHE A 13 -58.59 51.38 -35.37
C PHE A 13 -58.10 49.92 -35.15
N VAL A 14 -56.86 49.69 -35.40
CA VAL A 14 -56.23 48.45 -34.97
C VAL A 14 -56.02 48.57 -33.44
N SER A 15 -56.79 47.79 -32.69
CA SER A 15 -56.77 47.81 -31.20
C SER A 15 -55.38 47.50 -30.68
N ALA A 16 -54.81 48.45 -29.88
CA ALA A 16 -53.52 48.32 -29.23
C ALA A 16 -53.37 47.02 -28.39
N THR A 17 -54.49 46.38 -28.05
CA THR A 17 -54.57 45.11 -27.29
C THR A 17 -54.09 43.91 -28.15
N LYS A 18 -54.30 43.88 -29.47
CA LYS A 18 -53.85 42.81 -30.34
C LYS A 18 -52.34 42.90 -30.61
N LEU A 19 -51.77 44.10 -30.72
CA LEU A 19 -50.33 44.31 -30.92
C LEU A 19 -49.55 43.95 -29.64
N ARG A 20 -50.07 44.26 -28.43
CA ARG A 20 -49.46 43.84 -27.16
C ARG A 20 -49.43 42.31 -26.98
N ARG A 21 -50.47 41.60 -27.39
CA ARG A 21 -50.52 40.12 -27.32
C ARG A 21 -49.58 39.46 -28.33
N PHE A 22 -49.37 40.07 -29.50
CA PHE A 22 -48.42 39.57 -30.49
C PHE A 22 -46.97 39.78 -30.07
N LEU A 23 -46.61 40.90 -29.48
CA LEU A 23 -45.29 41.19 -28.92
C LEU A 23 -44.98 40.36 -27.66
N ALA A 24 -45.96 40.11 -26.79
CA ALA A 24 -45.82 39.26 -25.64
C ALA A 24 -45.61 37.76 -26.02
N GLY A 25 -46.28 37.28 -27.06
CA GLY A 25 -46.10 35.91 -27.58
C GLY A 25 -44.72 35.73 -28.23
N MET A 26 -44.20 36.74 -28.91
CA MET A 26 -42.86 36.68 -29.54
C MET A 26 -41.74 36.73 -28.48
N PHE A 27 -41.92 37.46 -27.37
CA PHE A 27 -40.98 37.45 -26.25
C PHE A 27 -40.96 36.12 -25.48
N LEU A 28 -42.13 35.45 -25.37
CA LEU A 28 -42.21 34.14 -24.71
C LEU A 28 -41.55 33.00 -25.52
N VAL A 29 -41.58 33.07 -26.85
CA VAL A 29 -40.96 32.10 -27.75
C VAL A 29 -39.43 32.26 -27.77
N ILE A 30 -38.90 33.49 -27.61
CA ILE A 30 -37.44 33.72 -27.56
C ILE A 30 -36.83 33.19 -26.26
N ILE A 31 -37.57 33.18 -25.11
CA ILE A 31 -37.08 32.64 -23.84
C ILE A 31 -37.02 31.12 -23.85
N HIS A 32 -37.83 30.43 -24.67
CA HIS A 32 -37.85 28.97 -24.70
C HIS A 32 -36.76 28.34 -25.60
N HIS A 33 -35.98 29.11 -26.35
CA HIS A 33 -34.92 28.58 -27.20
C HIS A 33 -33.52 28.97 -26.78
N SER A 34 -33.36 29.58 -25.59
CA SER A 34 -32.07 29.64 -24.92
C SER A 34 -31.79 28.26 -24.32
N SER A 35 -31.57 27.26 -25.17
CA SER A 35 -30.86 26.07 -24.77
C SER A 35 -29.51 26.53 -24.22
N PHE A 36 -29.42 26.64 -22.88
CA PHE A 36 -28.15 26.69 -22.21
C PHE A 36 -27.38 25.46 -22.70
N ILE A 37 -26.55 25.64 -23.72
CA ILE A 37 -25.45 24.74 -24.02
C ILE A 37 -24.53 24.93 -22.84
N ILE A 38 -24.79 24.19 -21.71
CA ILE A 38 -23.81 23.98 -20.67
C ILE A 38 -22.71 23.21 -21.40
N PRO A 39 -21.52 23.81 -21.61
CA PRO A 39 -20.42 23.05 -22.16
C PRO A 39 -20.28 21.83 -21.25
N PRO A 40 -20.07 20.61 -21.79
CA PRO A 40 -19.81 19.47 -20.93
C PRO A 40 -18.68 19.90 -20.01
N ALA A 41 -18.95 19.92 -18.70
CA ALA A 41 -17.91 20.22 -17.72
C ALA A 41 -16.75 19.28 -18.10
N ALA A 42 -15.67 19.86 -18.59
CA ALA A 42 -14.48 19.07 -18.92
C ALA A 42 -14.21 18.26 -17.66
N ALA A 43 -14.39 16.95 -17.76
CA ALA A 43 -14.20 16.05 -16.62
C ALA A 43 -12.81 16.38 -16.09
N ALA A 44 -12.75 16.93 -14.88
CA ALA A 44 -11.49 17.37 -14.30
C ALA A 44 -10.48 16.22 -14.45
N GLU A 45 -9.36 16.52 -15.08
CA GLU A 45 -8.37 15.48 -15.38
C GLU A 45 -7.92 14.83 -14.06
N TYR A 46 -8.10 13.52 -13.94
CA TYR A 46 -7.69 12.79 -12.75
C TYR A 46 -6.16 12.73 -12.66
N PRO A 47 -5.58 13.02 -11.48
CA PRO A 47 -6.18 13.49 -10.23
C PRO A 47 -6.31 15.03 -10.18
N ALA A 48 -7.46 15.56 -9.68
CA ALA A 48 -7.70 16.99 -9.49
C ALA A 48 -7.47 17.46 -8.02
N ARG A 49 -7.13 16.55 -7.10
CA ARG A 49 -6.89 16.82 -5.67
C ARG A 49 -5.88 15.81 -5.10
N PRO A 50 -5.32 16.06 -3.89
CA PRO A 50 -4.38 15.14 -3.27
C PRO A 50 -4.92 13.72 -3.12
N ILE A 51 -4.02 12.75 -3.31
CA ILE A 51 -4.30 11.32 -3.15
C ILE A 51 -3.81 10.88 -1.78
N ARG A 52 -4.66 10.18 -1.03
CA ARG A 52 -4.33 9.56 0.24
C ARG A 52 -3.77 8.16 0.00
N TRP A 53 -2.59 7.87 0.55
CA TRP A 53 -2.03 6.52 0.54
C TRP A 53 -2.09 5.93 1.94
N VAL A 54 -3.11 5.11 2.21
CA VAL A 54 -3.28 4.43 3.50
C VAL A 54 -2.18 3.41 3.70
N MET A 55 -1.38 3.62 4.75
CA MET A 55 -0.26 2.77 5.15
C MET A 55 -0.66 1.98 6.41
N PRO A 56 -0.84 0.65 6.35
CA PRO A 56 -1.28 -0.17 7.48
C PRO A 56 -0.26 -0.29 8.62
N TYR A 57 0.94 0.25 8.45
CA TYR A 57 2.06 0.08 9.37
C TYR A 57 2.55 1.43 9.91
N PRO A 58 3.25 1.44 11.08
CA PRO A 58 3.79 2.67 11.65
C PRO A 58 4.83 3.32 10.74
N ALA A 59 4.98 4.64 10.91
CA ALA A 59 6.04 5.40 10.28
C ALA A 59 7.43 4.85 10.65
N GLY A 60 8.38 4.91 9.71
CA GLY A 60 9.76 4.44 9.88
C GLY A 60 9.97 2.93 9.69
N GLY A 61 8.92 2.15 9.45
CA GLY A 61 9.07 0.76 8.99
C GLY A 61 9.51 0.70 7.52
N SER A 62 10.03 -0.45 7.07
CA SER A 62 10.56 -0.61 5.69
C SER A 62 9.54 -0.23 4.62
N PHE A 63 8.27 -0.64 4.78
CA PHE A 63 7.23 -0.31 3.81
C PHE A 63 6.90 1.19 3.81
N ASP A 64 6.83 1.83 4.98
CA ASP A 64 6.62 3.27 5.11
C ASP A 64 7.75 4.05 4.44
N THR A 65 9.01 3.66 4.69
CA THR A 65 10.20 4.28 4.10
C THR A 65 10.18 4.21 2.58
N VAL A 66 9.90 3.03 2.02
CA VAL A 66 9.76 2.83 0.57
C VAL A 66 8.60 3.65 0.01
N SER A 67 7.43 3.61 0.65
CA SER A 67 6.25 4.32 0.16
C SER A 67 6.41 5.82 0.16
N ARG A 68 7.10 6.42 1.14
CA ARG A 68 7.36 7.87 1.15
C ARG A 68 8.27 8.31 0.01
N ALA A 69 9.31 7.53 -0.30
CA ALA A 69 10.18 7.80 -1.44
C ALA A 69 9.39 7.74 -2.77
N LEU A 70 8.52 6.73 -2.92
CA LEU A 70 7.67 6.61 -4.11
C LEU A 70 6.59 7.69 -4.15
N ALA A 71 5.95 8.03 -3.02
CA ALA A 71 4.87 9.02 -2.94
C ALA A 71 5.31 10.41 -3.39
N GLN A 72 6.54 10.82 -3.03
CA GLN A 72 7.11 12.10 -3.46
C GLN A 72 7.18 12.16 -5.00
N ARG A 73 7.81 11.19 -5.63
CA ARG A 73 7.99 11.13 -7.10
C ARG A 73 6.66 10.95 -7.82
N LEU A 74 5.77 10.10 -7.26
CA LEU A 74 4.43 9.91 -7.79
C LEU A 74 3.63 11.21 -7.79
N GLY A 75 3.74 12.01 -6.72
CA GLY A 75 3.10 13.31 -6.62
C GLY A 75 3.58 14.31 -7.68
N GLU A 76 4.89 14.36 -7.95
CA GLU A 76 5.47 15.19 -9.01
C GLU A 76 4.91 14.82 -10.39
N ARG A 77 4.77 13.52 -10.67
CA ARG A 77 4.27 13.01 -11.96
C ARG A 77 2.76 13.18 -12.13
N LEU A 78 2.01 13.09 -11.06
CA LEU A 78 0.54 13.24 -11.06
C LEU A 78 0.09 14.70 -10.97
N GLY A 79 1.01 15.64 -10.65
CA GLY A 79 0.66 17.04 -10.41
C GLY A 79 -0.17 17.26 -9.14
N GLN A 80 -0.29 16.26 -8.26
CA GLN A 80 -1.04 16.32 -7.00
C GLN A 80 -0.27 15.61 -5.90
N GLN A 81 -0.34 16.10 -4.68
CA GLN A 81 0.31 15.45 -3.55
C GLN A 81 -0.20 14.02 -3.32
N VAL A 82 0.73 13.12 -3.02
CA VAL A 82 0.42 11.77 -2.52
C VAL A 82 0.82 11.71 -1.04
N VAL A 83 -0.18 11.66 -0.16
CA VAL A 83 0.00 11.76 1.29
C VAL A 83 -0.03 10.37 1.92
N VAL A 84 1.07 9.93 2.49
CA VAL A 84 1.16 8.67 3.24
C VAL A 84 0.51 8.85 4.62
N ASP A 85 -0.58 8.13 4.86
CA ASP A 85 -1.39 8.18 6.08
C ASP A 85 -1.30 6.85 6.84
N ASN A 86 -0.55 6.84 7.93
CA ASN A 86 -0.31 5.64 8.73
C ASN A 86 -1.52 5.28 9.59
N ARG A 87 -2.15 4.13 9.32
CA ARG A 87 -3.31 3.58 10.04
C ARG A 87 -2.97 2.20 10.59
N THR A 88 -2.40 2.17 11.76
CA THR A 88 -1.80 0.98 12.35
C THR A 88 -2.77 0.18 13.20
N GLY A 89 -2.46 -1.11 13.40
CA GLY A 89 -3.18 -1.99 14.33
C GLY A 89 -3.36 -3.40 13.78
N ALA A 90 -3.42 -4.37 14.70
CA ALA A 90 -3.71 -5.77 14.44
C ALA A 90 -2.91 -6.39 13.27
N GLY A 91 -1.58 -6.16 13.21
CA GLY A 91 -0.72 -6.66 12.13
C GLY A 91 -0.97 -6.00 10.77
N GLY A 92 -1.58 -4.79 10.75
CA GLY A 92 -1.90 -4.03 9.54
C GLY A 92 -3.37 -4.19 9.07
N THR A 93 -4.16 -5.07 9.70
CA THR A 93 -5.53 -5.33 9.25
C THR A 93 -6.45 -4.12 9.41
N VAL A 94 -6.21 -3.25 10.42
CA VAL A 94 -6.97 -2.00 10.61
C VAL A 94 -6.83 -1.05 9.43
N GLY A 95 -5.60 -0.80 8.97
CA GLY A 95 -5.37 0.06 7.81
C GLY A 95 -5.89 -0.53 6.51
N ALA A 96 -5.75 -1.86 6.34
CA ALA A 96 -6.30 -2.56 5.17
C ALA A 96 -7.84 -2.47 5.14
N GLU A 97 -8.53 -2.62 6.27
CA GLU A 97 -9.98 -2.43 6.39
C GLU A 97 -10.42 -1.01 6.02
N ILE A 98 -9.72 0.01 6.55
CA ILE A 98 -9.99 1.41 6.21
C ILE A 98 -9.86 1.62 4.71
N GLY A 99 -8.82 1.05 4.10
CA GLY A 99 -8.61 1.11 2.67
C GLY A 99 -9.72 0.43 1.88
N ALA A 100 -10.08 -0.81 2.24
CA ALA A 100 -11.12 -1.60 1.59
C ALA A 100 -12.49 -0.88 1.59
N LYS A 101 -12.80 -0.16 2.67
CA LYS A 101 -14.07 0.58 2.86
C LYS A 101 -14.03 2.03 2.35
N SER A 102 -12.91 2.48 1.78
CA SER A 102 -12.80 3.82 1.21
C SER A 102 -13.57 3.94 -0.12
N PRO A 103 -14.01 5.16 -0.50
CA PRO A 103 -14.66 5.39 -1.79
C PRO A 103 -13.78 4.92 -2.97
N PRO A 104 -14.37 4.24 -3.98
CA PRO A 104 -13.64 3.74 -5.15
C PRO A 104 -13.46 4.82 -6.23
N ASP A 105 -13.08 6.03 -5.84
CA ASP A 105 -12.94 7.20 -6.71
C ASP A 105 -11.50 7.45 -7.18
N GLY A 106 -10.54 6.61 -6.75
CA GLY A 106 -9.14 6.72 -7.08
C GLY A 106 -8.32 7.63 -6.15
N TYR A 107 -8.95 8.34 -5.22
CA TYR A 107 -8.23 9.22 -4.29
C TYR A 107 -7.77 8.53 -3.00
N THR A 108 -7.97 7.22 -2.91
CA THR A 108 -7.38 6.39 -1.87
C THR A 108 -6.58 5.26 -2.52
N ILE A 109 -5.27 5.23 -2.23
CA ILE A 109 -4.39 4.09 -2.48
C ILE A 109 -4.23 3.35 -1.15
N VAL A 110 -4.10 2.02 -1.20
CA VAL A 110 -3.90 1.17 -0.03
C VAL A 110 -2.56 0.47 -0.18
N ALA A 111 -1.70 0.60 0.80
CA ALA A 111 -0.51 -0.20 0.88
C ALA A 111 -0.88 -1.61 1.38
N GLY A 112 -0.53 -2.62 0.61
CA GLY A 112 -0.76 -4.01 0.97
C GLY A 112 0.51 -4.82 0.83
N GLY A 113 0.73 -5.74 1.75
CA GLY A 113 1.84 -6.67 1.70
C GLY A 113 1.39 -8.07 2.06
N GLU A 114 2.32 -9.01 2.00
CA GLU A 114 2.10 -10.42 2.32
C GLU A 114 1.32 -10.63 3.63
N GLY A 115 1.69 -9.89 4.70
CA GLY A 115 1.02 -9.99 5.99
C GLY A 115 -0.48 -9.68 5.96
N THR A 116 -0.87 -8.59 5.27
CA THR A 116 -2.27 -8.13 5.22
C THR A 116 -3.09 -8.85 4.15
N LEU A 117 -2.49 -9.19 3.02
CA LEU A 117 -3.23 -9.73 1.86
C LEU A 117 -3.18 -11.26 1.75
N VAL A 118 -2.25 -11.91 2.47
CA VAL A 118 -2.04 -13.36 2.39
C VAL A 118 -2.14 -14.02 3.76
N VAL A 119 -1.28 -13.62 4.70
CA VAL A 119 -1.16 -14.31 6.00
C VAL A 119 -2.36 -14.05 6.90
N SER A 120 -2.77 -12.78 7.06
CA SER A 120 -3.93 -12.44 7.91
C SER A 120 -5.23 -13.12 7.47
N PRO A 121 -5.57 -13.21 6.15
CA PRO A 121 -6.71 -13.97 5.68
C PRO A 121 -6.70 -15.47 6.00
N ILE A 122 -5.50 -16.05 6.15
CA ILE A 122 -5.36 -17.46 6.48
C ILE A 122 -5.46 -17.68 7.99
N LEU A 123 -4.84 -16.82 8.78
CA LEU A 123 -4.76 -16.97 10.24
C LEU A 123 -6.04 -16.52 10.96
N ARG A 124 -6.76 -15.53 10.45
CA ARG A 124 -7.90 -14.89 11.13
C ARG A 124 -9.22 -15.37 10.58
N LYS A 125 -10.08 -15.93 11.40
CA LYS A 125 -11.43 -16.39 11.02
C LYS A 125 -12.38 -15.24 10.66
N ASN A 126 -12.25 -14.09 11.35
CA ASN A 126 -13.13 -12.92 11.20
C ASN A 126 -12.32 -11.72 10.71
N LEU A 127 -11.85 -11.78 9.47
CA LEU A 127 -11.18 -10.65 8.84
C LEU A 127 -12.23 -9.69 8.27
N PRO A 128 -12.12 -8.36 8.51
CA PRO A 128 -13.14 -7.40 8.06
C PRO A 128 -13.04 -7.02 6.58
N TYR A 129 -12.23 -7.71 5.80
CA TYR A 129 -12.08 -7.57 4.35
C TYR A 129 -11.66 -8.88 3.68
N ASP A 130 -11.95 -9.02 2.40
CA ASP A 130 -11.49 -10.11 1.52
C ASP A 130 -10.42 -9.57 0.57
N PRO A 131 -9.16 -10.03 0.63
CA PRO A 131 -8.07 -9.51 -0.20
C PRO A 131 -8.29 -9.68 -1.70
N THR A 132 -9.17 -10.60 -2.11
CA THR A 132 -9.44 -10.90 -3.52
C THR A 132 -10.67 -10.20 -4.08
N LYS A 133 -11.53 -9.62 -3.20
CA LYS A 133 -12.80 -8.99 -3.60
C LYS A 133 -12.86 -7.50 -3.29
N ASP A 134 -12.25 -7.08 -2.17
CA ASP A 134 -12.42 -5.72 -1.65
C ASP A 134 -11.35 -4.74 -2.15
N PHE A 135 -10.45 -5.22 -3.01
CA PHE A 135 -9.39 -4.40 -3.61
C PHE A 135 -9.28 -4.59 -5.13
N SER A 136 -8.89 -3.51 -5.78
CA SER A 136 -8.40 -3.50 -7.16
C SER A 136 -6.87 -3.38 -7.13
N PRO A 137 -6.10 -4.44 -7.44
CA PRO A 137 -4.64 -4.38 -7.49
C PRO A 137 -4.16 -3.33 -8.50
N ILE A 138 -3.18 -2.51 -8.11
CA ILE A 138 -2.53 -1.54 -8.99
C ILE A 138 -1.21 -2.12 -9.48
N THR A 139 -0.31 -2.47 -8.56
CA THR A 139 1.00 -3.06 -8.88
C THR A 139 1.67 -3.66 -7.65
N GLN A 140 2.41 -4.74 -7.82
CA GLN A 140 3.44 -5.12 -6.88
C GLN A 140 4.60 -4.13 -7.03
N LEU A 141 4.86 -3.37 -5.99
CA LEU A 141 5.88 -2.31 -6.00
C LEU A 141 7.29 -2.91 -5.95
N ALA A 142 7.50 -3.83 -5.01
CA ALA A 142 8.82 -4.37 -4.76
C ALA A 142 8.77 -5.69 -3.99
N SER A 143 9.84 -6.47 -4.11
CA SER A 143 10.23 -7.56 -3.20
C SER A 143 11.31 -7.06 -2.25
N ILE A 144 11.32 -7.53 -1.01
CA ILE A 144 12.18 -6.99 0.04
C ILE A 144 12.94 -8.10 0.72
N ASN A 145 14.26 -7.95 0.73
CA ASN A 145 15.11 -8.83 1.48
C ASN A 145 15.08 -8.44 2.97
N TYR A 146 14.82 -9.41 3.82
CA TYR A 146 14.82 -9.24 5.26
C TYR A 146 16.17 -9.64 5.84
N ILE A 147 16.44 -9.08 7.01
CA ILE A 147 17.61 -9.41 7.80
C ILE A 147 17.18 -9.82 9.21
N LEU A 148 17.73 -10.92 9.70
CA LEU A 148 17.73 -11.20 11.13
C LEU A 148 18.82 -10.36 11.77
N PHE A 149 18.46 -9.58 12.76
CA PHE A 149 19.38 -8.76 13.52
C PHE A 149 19.16 -8.92 15.02
N ALA A 150 20.16 -8.53 15.79
CA ALA A 150 20.14 -8.64 17.24
C ALA A 150 20.79 -7.42 17.90
N HIS A 151 20.47 -7.21 19.19
CA HIS A 151 21.19 -6.26 20.01
C HIS A 151 22.66 -6.73 20.18
N PRO A 152 23.68 -5.85 20.16
CA PRO A 152 25.08 -6.25 20.25
C PRO A 152 25.47 -6.97 21.56
N SER A 153 24.72 -6.81 22.64
CA SER A 153 24.97 -7.47 23.93
C SER A 153 24.68 -8.96 23.95
N VAL A 154 23.94 -9.50 22.95
CA VAL A 154 23.67 -10.95 22.91
C VAL A 154 24.96 -11.74 22.69
N PRO A 155 25.11 -12.93 23.31
CA PRO A 155 26.35 -13.70 23.26
C PRO A 155 26.56 -14.47 21.95
N PHE A 156 25.63 -14.40 21.00
CA PHE A 156 25.73 -15.04 19.68
C PHE A 156 26.04 -14.01 18.59
N ARG A 157 26.77 -14.42 17.55
CA ARG A 157 27.14 -13.61 16.38
C ARG A 157 26.74 -14.25 15.06
N THR A 158 26.43 -15.55 15.08
CA THR A 158 26.12 -16.36 13.92
C THR A 158 24.78 -17.08 14.10
N VAL A 159 24.18 -17.52 13.00
CA VAL A 159 22.96 -18.35 13.03
C VAL A 159 23.18 -19.64 13.80
N SER A 160 24.35 -20.27 13.64
CA SER A 160 24.71 -21.51 14.34
C SER A 160 24.75 -21.32 15.86
N GLU A 161 25.38 -20.25 16.34
CA GLU A 161 25.45 -19.91 17.78
C GLU A 161 24.06 -19.58 18.34
N LEU A 162 23.22 -18.84 17.58
CA LEU A 162 21.83 -18.57 17.93
C LEU A 162 21.03 -19.87 18.11
N ILE A 163 21.15 -20.79 17.13
CA ILE A 163 20.47 -22.09 17.19
C ILE A 163 20.95 -22.91 18.42
N ALA A 164 22.25 -22.94 18.61
CA ALA A 164 22.83 -23.67 19.77
C ALA A 164 22.31 -23.10 21.10
N MET A 165 22.31 -21.78 21.24
CA MET A 165 21.80 -21.12 22.44
C MET A 165 20.30 -21.34 22.64
N ALA A 166 19.48 -21.23 21.61
CA ALA A 166 18.04 -21.44 21.66
C ALA A 166 17.67 -22.89 22.02
N LYS A 167 18.49 -23.87 21.59
CA LYS A 167 18.32 -25.28 21.94
C LYS A 167 18.79 -25.59 23.35
N ALA A 168 19.89 -24.97 23.81
CA ALA A 168 20.40 -25.15 25.17
C ALA A 168 19.46 -24.54 26.25
N LYS A 169 18.76 -23.46 25.90
CA LYS A 169 17.87 -22.71 26.77
C LYS A 169 16.53 -22.41 26.11
N PRO A 170 15.66 -23.42 25.90
CA PRO A 170 14.39 -23.24 25.22
C PRO A 170 13.50 -22.22 25.93
N GLY A 171 12.92 -21.27 25.13
CA GLY A 171 12.01 -20.26 25.65
C GLY A 171 12.67 -19.08 26.39
N GLN A 172 14.00 -19.00 26.49
CA GLN A 172 14.68 -17.88 27.14
C GLN A 172 14.99 -16.72 26.21
N LEU A 173 15.12 -16.98 24.91
CA LEU A 173 15.27 -15.92 23.91
C LEU A 173 13.91 -15.39 23.48
N ASN A 174 13.84 -14.07 23.27
CA ASN A 174 12.66 -13.41 22.74
C ASN A 174 12.97 -12.78 21.39
N TYR A 175 12.02 -12.88 20.46
CA TYR A 175 12.07 -12.14 19.22
C TYR A 175 10.90 -11.15 19.13
N ALA A 176 11.18 -9.96 18.58
CA ALA A 176 10.18 -8.94 18.35
C ALA A 176 9.55 -9.06 16.95
N SER A 177 8.31 -8.66 16.81
CA SER A 177 7.65 -8.52 15.50
C SER A 177 6.73 -7.32 15.42
N GLY A 178 6.32 -6.96 14.21
CA GLY A 178 5.32 -5.92 13.97
C GLY A 178 3.87 -6.34 14.27
N GLY A 179 3.68 -7.44 14.97
CA GLY A 179 2.37 -8.01 15.31
C GLY A 179 2.15 -9.38 14.67
N THR A 180 1.23 -10.15 15.25
CA THR A 180 0.87 -11.49 14.77
C THR A 180 0.40 -11.46 13.31
N GLY A 181 0.98 -12.31 12.46
CA GLY A 181 0.72 -12.37 11.02
C GLY A 181 1.55 -11.37 10.19
N SER A 182 2.37 -10.51 10.81
CA SER A 182 3.31 -9.68 10.06
C SER A 182 4.46 -10.50 9.46
N ALA A 183 5.11 -10.00 8.39
CA ALA A 183 6.25 -10.68 7.79
C ALA A 183 7.38 -10.99 8.79
N PRO A 184 7.78 -10.08 9.71
CA PRO A 184 8.73 -10.42 10.78
C PRO A 184 8.32 -11.62 11.64
N HIS A 185 7.03 -11.70 12.01
CA HIS A 185 6.50 -12.82 12.76
C HIS A 185 6.60 -14.13 11.97
N MET A 186 6.14 -14.13 10.73
CA MET A 186 6.13 -15.31 9.87
C MET A 186 7.54 -15.85 9.60
N LEU A 187 8.50 -14.95 9.36
CA LEU A 187 9.91 -15.34 9.17
C LEU A 187 10.52 -15.94 10.43
N ALA A 188 10.20 -15.41 11.61
CA ALA A 188 10.65 -15.96 12.86
C ALA A 188 10.03 -17.35 13.14
N GLU A 189 8.74 -17.52 12.90
CA GLU A 189 8.08 -18.83 13.02
C GLU A 189 8.63 -19.85 12.02
N LEU A 190 8.88 -19.44 10.77
CA LEU A 190 9.54 -20.29 9.78
C LEU A 190 10.95 -20.68 10.23
N PHE A 191 11.72 -19.75 10.82
CA PHE A 191 13.04 -20.03 11.38
C PHE A 191 12.95 -21.05 12.50
N LYS A 192 12.04 -20.86 13.46
CA LYS A 192 11.80 -21.81 14.58
C LYS A 192 11.45 -23.20 14.04
N TYR A 193 10.55 -23.27 13.07
CA TYR A 193 10.14 -24.52 12.44
C TYR A 193 11.32 -25.25 11.76
N ARG A 194 12.10 -24.52 10.94
CA ARG A 194 13.24 -25.09 10.18
C ARG A 194 14.40 -25.53 11.07
N THR A 195 14.59 -24.88 12.23
CA THR A 195 15.73 -25.13 13.12
C THR A 195 15.37 -25.96 14.35
N GLY A 196 14.08 -26.19 14.61
CA GLY A 196 13.59 -26.86 15.81
C GLY A 196 13.91 -26.09 17.09
N THR A 197 13.94 -24.74 17.02
CA THR A 197 14.22 -23.87 18.16
C THR A 197 12.93 -23.37 18.82
N ASN A 198 13.00 -23.07 20.13
CA ASN A 198 11.93 -22.45 20.89
C ASN A 198 12.37 -21.04 21.32
N ILE A 199 11.89 -20.01 20.61
CA ILE A 199 12.14 -18.58 20.87
C ILE A 199 10.76 -17.93 21.07
N GLN A 200 10.60 -17.12 22.13
CA GLN A 200 9.31 -16.53 22.49
C GLN A 200 8.99 -15.32 21.63
N HIS A 201 7.74 -15.18 21.22
CA HIS A 201 7.25 -14.04 20.47
C HIS A 201 6.89 -12.87 21.37
N VAL A 202 7.38 -11.66 21.02
CA VAL A 202 6.95 -10.39 21.62
C VAL A 202 6.32 -9.54 20.52
N SER A 203 5.00 -9.37 20.60
CA SER A 203 4.19 -8.71 19.59
C SER A 203 4.10 -7.21 19.84
N TYR A 204 4.37 -6.40 18.81
CA TYR A 204 4.25 -4.93 18.83
C TYR A 204 3.19 -4.43 17.85
N LYS A 205 2.78 -3.17 17.99
CA LYS A 205 1.87 -2.50 17.05
C LYS A 205 2.60 -1.98 15.80
N GLY A 206 3.51 -2.80 15.24
CA GLY A 206 4.30 -2.51 14.05
C GLY A 206 5.81 -2.63 14.26
N SER A 207 6.59 -2.58 13.18
CA SER A 207 8.03 -2.85 13.23
C SER A 207 8.83 -1.75 13.93
N SER A 208 8.44 -0.47 13.81
CA SER A 208 9.23 0.63 14.39
C SER A 208 9.36 0.55 15.92
N PRO A 209 8.28 0.38 16.72
CA PRO A 209 8.41 0.18 18.16
C PRO A 209 9.17 -1.11 18.51
N ALA A 210 9.02 -2.18 17.73
CA ALA A 210 9.78 -3.41 17.92
C ALA A 210 11.29 -3.21 17.71
N ILE A 211 11.69 -2.47 16.66
CA ILE A 211 13.09 -2.13 16.40
C ILE A 211 13.69 -1.30 17.56
N ASN A 212 12.93 -0.34 18.09
CA ASN A 212 13.38 0.49 19.21
C ASN A 212 13.65 -0.36 20.47
N ASP A 213 12.83 -1.35 20.73
CA ASP A 213 13.01 -2.24 21.87
C ASP A 213 14.21 -3.20 21.69
N VAL A 214 14.50 -3.62 20.45
CA VAL A 214 15.75 -4.35 20.17
C VAL A 214 16.96 -3.43 20.31
N LEU A 215 16.88 -2.18 19.83
CA LEU A 215 17.93 -1.16 20.02
C LEU A 215 18.20 -0.86 21.51
N GLY A 216 17.15 -0.88 22.33
CA GLY A 216 17.25 -0.73 23.80
C GLY A 216 17.72 -1.98 24.53
N GLY A 217 17.88 -3.12 23.84
CA GLY A 217 18.25 -4.41 24.47
C GLY A 217 17.13 -5.09 25.27
N HIS A 218 15.89 -4.58 25.20
CA HIS A 218 14.73 -5.16 25.89
C HIS A 218 14.29 -6.49 25.26
N VAL A 219 14.44 -6.62 23.94
CA VAL A 219 14.22 -7.85 23.19
C VAL A 219 15.51 -8.18 22.41
N GLN A 220 15.85 -9.46 22.29
CA GLN A 220 17.16 -9.89 21.81
C GLN A 220 17.32 -9.77 20.29
N LEU A 221 16.30 -10.12 19.52
CA LEU A 221 16.39 -10.25 18.06
C LEU A 221 15.08 -9.97 17.35
N MET A 222 15.18 -9.69 16.05
CA MET A 222 14.03 -9.44 15.19
C MET A 222 14.41 -9.67 13.72
N PHE A 223 13.43 -10.09 12.92
CA PHE A 223 13.49 -9.96 11.45
C PHE A 223 12.90 -8.62 11.04
N THR A 224 13.55 -7.92 10.11
CA THR A 224 12.96 -6.73 9.47
C THR A 224 13.51 -6.52 8.06
N GLY A 225 12.81 -5.74 7.24
CA GLY A 225 13.37 -5.28 5.97
C GLY A 225 14.55 -4.33 6.21
N LEU A 226 15.60 -4.51 5.46
CA LEU A 226 16.87 -3.80 5.63
C LEU A 226 16.74 -2.25 5.63
N PRO A 227 15.85 -1.60 4.83
CA PRO A 227 15.73 -0.14 4.81
C PRO A 227 15.48 0.51 6.18
N SER A 228 14.79 -0.19 7.08
CA SER A 228 14.43 0.37 8.39
C SER A 228 15.57 0.39 9.41
N ILE A 229 16.65 -0.37 9.19
CA ILE A 229 17.74 -0.52 10.16
C ILE A 229 19.16 -0.37 9.56
N LEU A 230 19.26 -0.08 8.26
CA LEU A 230 20.57 -0.01 7.59
C LEU A 230 21.53 0.96 8.28
N ALA A 231 21.05 2.15 8.65
CA ALA A 231 21.86 3.14 9.35
C ALA A 231 22.33 2.66 10.72
N GLN A 232 21.49 1.94 11.46
CA GLN A 232 21.83 1.39 12.79
C GLN A 232 22.84 0.25 12.69
N LEU A 233 22.73 -0.59 11.64
CA LEU A 233 23.73 -1.63 11.34
C LEU A 233 25.08 -1.01 11.01
N GLN A 234 25.12 -0.01 10.13
CA GLN A 234 26.34 0.70 9.74
C GLN A 234 26.99 1.45 10.91
N ALA A 235 26.18 1.96 11.84
CA ALA A 235 26.64 2.58 13.07
C ALA A 235 27.05 1.57 14.18
N GLY A 236 26.95 0.26 13.93
CA GLY A 236 27.26 -0.79 14.93
C GLY A 236 26.30 -0.85 16.12
N LYS A 237 25.16 -0.13 16.06
CA LYS A 237 24.13 -0.14 17.13
C LYS A 237 23.28 -1.42 17.11
N LEU A 238 23.25 -2.10 15.98
CA LEU A 238 22.64 -3.41 15.80
C LEU A 238 23.64 -4.34 15.12
N ARG A 239 23.47 -5.63 15.33
CA ARG A 239 24.27 -6.69 14.69
C ARG A 239 23.41 -7.45 13.69
N GLY A 240 23.78 -7.43 12.40
CA GLY A 240 23.21 -8.35 11.40
C GLY A 240 23.69 -9.78 11.63
N ILE A 241 22.77 -10.73 11.58
CA ILE A 241 23.05 -12.16 11.79
C ILE A 241 22.99 -12.93 10.48
N ALA A 242 21.90 -12.77 9.70
CA ALA A 242 21.76 -13.33 8.36
C ALA A 242 20.69 -12.61 7.55
N VAL A 243 20.82 -12.61 6.21
CA VAL A 243 19.81 -12.10 5.27
C VAL A 243 18.99 -13.24 4.68
N THR A 244 17.73 -12.94 4.34
CA THR A 244 16.79 -13.94 3.76
C THR A 244 16.95 -14.12 2.26
N SER A 245 17.74 -13.29 1.60
CA SER A 245 18.04 -13.38 0.17
C SER A 245 18.88 -14.62 -0.15
N ARG A 246 18.83 -15.02 -1.41
CA ARG A 246 19.65 -16.11 -1.93
C ARG A 246 21.15 -15.77 -1.91
N GLU A 247 21.47 -14.51 -2.17
CA GLU A 247 22.84 -13.97 -2.20
C GLU A 247 22.98 -12.87 -1.14
N ARG A 248 24.23 -12.58 -0.75
CA ARG A 248 24.53 -11.48 0.17
C ARG A 248 24.13 -10.15 -0.45
N LEU A 249 23.68 -9.23 0.38
CA LEU A 249 23.31 -7.88 -0.05
C LEU A 249 24.55 -6.97 -0.08
N ALA A 250 24.74 -6.25 -1.17
CA ALA A 250 25.88 -5.35 -1.35
C ALA A 250 25.99 -4.24 -0.26
N SER A 251 24.87 -3.86 0.34
CA SER A 251 24.82 -2.86 1.41
C SER A 251 25.26 -3.39 2.79
N VAL A 252 25.32 -4.71 2.97
CA VAL A 252 25.75 -5.42 4.19
C VAL A 252 26.55 -6.68 3.81
N PRO A 253 27.70 -6.55 3.11
CA PRO A 253 28.39 -7.67 2.48
C PRO A 253 28.95 -8.68 3.49
N ASP A 254 29.18 -8.25 4.72
CA ASP A 254 29.69 -9.10 5.79
C ASP A 254 28.60 -9.98 6.43
N VAL A 255 27.32 -9.70 6.16
CA VAL A 255 26.20 -10.49 6.69
C VAL A 255 25.91 -11.67 5.76
N PRO A 256 26.06 -12.92 6.23
CA PRO A 256 25.83 -14.09 5.39
C PRO A 256 24.34 -14.28 5.11
N THR A 257 24.01 -15.10 4.12
CA THR A 257 22.65 -15.60 3.93
C THR A 257 22.34 -16.72 4.92
N PHE A 258 21.03 -17.00 5.14
CA PHE A 258 20.62 -18.17 5.90
C PHE A 258 21.10 -19.48 5.27
N ILE A 259 21.13 -19.54 3.92
CA ILE A 259 21.60 -20.69 3.17
C ILE A 259 23.09 -20.92 3.43
N GLU A 260 23.94 -19.89 3.34
CA GLU A 260 25.36 -19.95 3.69
C GLU A 260 25.57 -20.35 5.16
N SER A 261 24.64 -19.96 6.05
CA SER A 261 24.65 -20.27 7.48
C SER A 261 24.13 -21.67 7.82
N GLY A 262 23.80 -22.49 6.82
CA GLY A 262 23.39 -23.88 6.98
C GLY A 262 21.90 -24.10 7.19
N VAL A 263 21.06 -23.08 7.14
CA VAL A 263 19.59 -23.23 7.20
C VAL A 263 19.06 -23.46 5.79
N LYS A 264 18.95 -24.73 5.43
CA LYS A 264 18.51 -25.13 4.07
C LYS A 264 17.11 -24.63 3.75
N ASN A 265 16.89 -24.19 2.50
CA ASN A 265 15.60 -23.72 1.99
C ASN A 265 14.99 -22.57 2.83
N PHE A 266 15.83 -21.73 3.41
CA PHE A 266 15.39 -20.51 4.06
C PHE A 266 15.68 -19.30 3.16
N GLU A 267 14.84 -19.15 2.16
CA GLU A 267 14.79 -18.00 1.28
C GLU A 267 13.39 -17.40 1.38
N ALA A 268 13.31 -16.11 1.58
CA ALA A 268 12.04 -15.42 1.65
C ALA A 268 12.20 -13.96 1.23
N SER A 269 11.35 -13.53 0.34
CA SER A 269 11.31 -12.16 -0.16
C SER A 269 9.89 -11.59 0.00
N PRO A 270 9.49 -11.22 1.22
CA PRO A 270 8.23 -10.52 1.42
C PRO A 270 8.10 -9.35 0.44
N TRP A 271 6.88 -9.06 0.05
CA TRP A 271 6.62 -8.07 -0.98
C TRP A 271 5.69 -6.96 -0.52
N TYR A 272 5.74 -5.84 -1.22
CA TYR A 272 4.89 -4.68 -1.04
C TYR A 272 4.17 -4.35 -2.33
N GLY A 273 2.90 -3.95 -2.20
CA GLY A 273 2.06 -3.58 -3.32
C GLY A 273 1.19 -2.37 -3.03
N ALA A 274 0.72 -1.78 -4.10
CA ALA A 274 -0.28 -0.73 -4.10
C ALA A 274 -1.59 -1.28 -4.65
N LEU A 275 -2.68 -0.97 -3.95
CA LEU A 275 -4.04 -1.35 -4.33
C LEU A 275 -4.94 -0.12 -4.27
N ALA A 276 -6.09 -0.20 -4.92
CA ALA A 276 -7.21 0.72 -4.74
C ALA A 276 -8.38 -0.05 -4.10
N PRO A 277 -9.38 0.63 -3.53
CA PRO A 277 -10.66 0.00 -3.16
C PRO A 277 -11.27 -0.74 -4.36
N ALA A 278 -11.99 -1.82 -4.10
CA ALA A 278 -12.73 -2.53 -5.16
C ALA A 278 -13.64 -1.57 -5.94
N HIS A 279 -13.89 -1.88 -7.21
CA HIS A 279 -14.71 -1.06 -8.12
C HIS A 279 -14.12 0.32 -8.48
N THR A 280 -12.87 0.63 -8.11
CA THR A 280 -12.18 1.81 -8.65
C THR A 280 -12.16 1.73 -10.18
N PRO A 281 -12.55 2.80 -10.91
CA PRO A 281 -12.64 2.77 -12.37
C PRO A 281 -11.33 2.31 -13.03
N ARG A 282 -11.43 1.39 -13.98
CA ARG A 282 -10.27 0.81 -14.66
C ARG A 282 -9.30 1.86 -15.22
N PRO A 283 -9.74 2.96 -15.87
CA PRO A 283 -8.82 3.99 -16.35
C PRO A 283 -7.98 4.64 -15.23
N VAL A 284 -8.55 4.76 -14.02
CA VAL A 284 -7.86 5.29 -12.85
C VAL A 284 -6.78 4.32 -12.36
N VAL A 285 -7.12 3.04 -12.24
CA VAL A 285 -6.16 1.99 -11.87
C VAL A 285 -5.01 1.92 -12.88
N GLU A 286 -5.32 1.97 -14.19
CA GLU A 286 -4.32 1.96 -15.25
C GLU A 286 -3.45 3.23 -15.26
N ARG A 287 -4.01 4.41 -14.91
CA ARG A 287 -3.22 5.64 -14.76
C ARG A 287 -2.26 5.51 -13.58
N LEU A 288 -2.74 5.10 -12.41
CA LEU A 288 -1.90 4.89 -11.23
C LEU A 288 -0.79 3.85 -11.48
N TYR A 289 -1.13 2.72 -12.09
CA TYR A 289 -0.14 1.70 -12.48
C TYR A 289 0.97 2.28 -13.36
N ARG A 290 0.63 3.01 -14.42
CA ARG A 290 1.62 3.60 -15.33
C ARG A 290 2.57 4.55 -14.60
N GLU A 291 2.04 5.37 -13.68
CA GLU A 291 2.86 6.31 -12.93
C GLU A 291 3.77 5.59 -11.93
N PHE A 292 3.27 4.58 -11.20
CA PHE A 292 4.12 3.75 -10.35
C PHE A 292 5.22 3.04 -11.13
N ALA A 293 4.87 2.41 -12.25
CA ALA A 293 5.82 1.71 -13.11
C ALA A 293 6.91 2.65 -13.66
N ALA A 294 6.55 3.91 -13.95
CA ALA A 294 7.51 4.91 -14.39
C ALA A 294 8.44 5.35 -13.24
N VAL A 295 7.89 5.64 -12.03
CA VAL A 295 8.67 6.00 -10.84
C VAL A 295 9.66 4.91 -10.47
N LEU A 296 9.25 3.64 -10.51
CA LEU A 296 10.12 2.50 -10.20
C LEU A 296 11.28 2.32 -11.19
N LYS A 297 11.19 2.90 -12.39
CA LYS A 297 12.27 2.89 -13.39
C LYS A 297 13.24 4.07 -13.26
N GLU A 298 12.92 5.09 -12.47
CA GLU A 298 13.78 6.25 -12.27
C GLU A 298 15.09 5.85 -11.56
N ALA A 299 16.23 6.28 -12.09
CA ALA A 299 17.54 5.92 -11.56
C ALA A 299 17.71 6.23 -10.05
N PRO A 300 17.31 7.43 -9.54
CA PRO A 300 17.42 7.72 -8.11
C PRO A 300 16.56 6.79 -7.22
N ILE A 301 15.38 6.42 -7.70
CA ILE A 301 14.49 5.49 -6.97
C ILE A 301 15.07 4.09 -6.97
N ARG A 302 15.54 3.60 -8.11
CA ARG A 302 16.18 2.28 -8.20
C ARG A 302 17.39 2.18 -7.29
N GLU A 303 18.27 3.18 -7.32
CA GLU A 303 19.45 3.24 -6.46
C GLU A 303 19.07 3.24 -4.96
N PHE A 304 18.10 4.07 -4.57
CA PHE A 304 17.57 4.10 -3.21
C PHE A 304 17.05 2.74 -2.76
N LEU A 305 16.22 2.09 -3.59
CA LEU A 305 15.63 0.78 -3.30
C LEU A 305 16.70 -0.31 -3.21
N THR A 306 17.57 -0.42 -4.22
CA THR A 306 18.61 -1.45 -4.27
C THR A 306 19.59 -1.33 -3.10
N ARG A 307 19.98 -0.10 -2.71
CA ARG A 307 20.82 0.15 -1.54
C ARG A 307 20.15 -0.34 -0.25
N GLY A 308 18.82 -0.26 -0.18
CA GLY A 308 18.01 -0.80 0.92
C GLY A 308 17.76 -2.31 0.85
N GLY A 309 18.31 -3.03 -0.13
CA GLY A 309 18.00 -4.46 -0.35
C GLY A 309 16.56 -4.69 -0.82
N VAL A 310 16.00 -3.70 -1.52
CA VAL A 310 14.65 -3.72 -2.09
C VAL A 310 14.76 -3.85 -3.61
N GLU A 311 14.10 -4.85 -4.17
CA GLU A 311 14.07 -5.11 -5.61
C GLU A 311 12.80 -4.51 -6.20
N PRO A 312 12.87 -3.46 -7.05
CA PRO A 312 11.70 -2.91 -7.71
C PRO A 312 11.11 -3.92 -8.69
N VAL A 313 9.78 -4.12 -8.64
CA VAL A 313 9.05 -5.06 -9.50
C VAL A 313 8.22 -4.31 -10.55
N GLY A 314 7.21 -3.58 -10.16
CA GLY A 314 6.34 -2.82 -11.08
C GLY A 314 5.48 -3.73 -11.97
N SER A 315 4.93 -4.82 -11.41
CA SER A 315 4.06 -5.75 -12.15
C SER A 315 2.79 -5.08 -12.65
N THR A 316 2.19 -5.63 -13.70
CA THR A 316 0.85 -5.21 -14.14
C THR A 316 -0.21 -5.54 -13.07
N PRO A 317 -1.38 -4.86 -13.09
CA PRO A 317 -2.49 -5.18 -12.19
C PRO A 317 -2.92 -6.65 -12.25
N ALA A 318 -2.91 -7.24 -13.44
CA ALA A 318 -3.29 -8.65 -13.63
C ALA A 318 -2.27 -9.63 -13.04
N GLU A 319 -0.97 -9.37 -13.24
CA GLU A 319 0.11 -10.16 -12.65
C GLU A 319 0.09 -10.05 -11.13
N PHE A 320 -0.13 -8.86 -10.57
CA PHE A 320 -0.21 -8.68 -9.13
C PHE A 320 -1.42 -9.40 -8.53
N ALA A 321 -2.59 -9.34 -9.18
CA ALA A 321 -3.75 -10.11 -8.76
C ALA A 321 -3.49 -11.63 -8.80
N ALA A 322 -2.77 -12.12 -9.81
CA ALA A 322 -2.39 -13.52 -9.91
C ALA A 322 -1.39 -13.92 -8.81
N HIS A 323 -0.42 -13.05 -8.52
CA HIS A 323 0.55 -13.24 -7.44
C HIS A 323 -0.13 -13.38 -6.07
N ILE A 324 -1.05 -12.48 -5.72
CA ILE A 324 -1.81 -12.56 -4.46
C ILE A 324 -2.55 -13.90 -4.34
N ARG A 325 -3.22 -14.36 -5.41
CA ARG A 325 -3.93 -15.65 -5.40
C ARG A 325 -2.99 -16.85 -5.24
N HIS A 326 -1.84 -16.80 -5.91
CA HIS A 326 -0.81 -17.83 -5.79
C HIS A 326 -0.29 -17.93 -4.36
N GLU A 327 0.12 -16.81 -3.79
CA GLU A 327 0.62 -16.71 -2.42
C GLU A 327 -0.40 -17.20 -1.37
N LEU A 328 -1.67 -16.86 -1.54
CA LEU A 328 -2.75 -17.34 -0.66
C LEU A 328 -2.83 -18.88 -0.63
N LYS A 329 -2.55 -19.54 -1.77
CA LYS A 329 -2.55 -21.00 -1.85
C LYS A 329 -1.30 -21.59 -1.19
N GLU A 330 -0.13 -21.08 -1.53
CA GLU A 330 1.15 -21.57 -1.01
C GLU A 330 1.24 -21.39 0.52
N TRP A 331 0.89 -20.20 1.02
CA TRP A 331 0.97 -19.92 2.46
C TRP A 331 -0.04 -20.71 3.30
N ARG A 332 -1.20 -21.10 2.75
CA ARG A 332 -2.10 -22.02 3.46
C ARG A 332 -1.43 -23.33 3.77
N GLU A 333 -0.69 -23.88 2.81
CA GLU A 333 0.04 -25.13 2.99
C GLU A 333 1.18 -24.97 4.02
N VAL A 334 1.96 -23.90 3.92
CA VAL A 334 3.07 -23.61 4.85
C VAL A 334 2.54 -23.43 6.28
N ILE A 335 1.54 -22.59 6.49
CA ILE A 335 0.95 -22.29 7.80
C ILE A 335 0.36 -23.56 8.41
N SER A 336 -0.35 -24.38 7.64
CA SER A 336 -0.93 -25.64 8.10
C SER A 336 0.15 -26.63 8.52
N ARG A 337 1.20 -26.83 7.71
CA ARG A 337 2.30 -27.76 8.00
C ARG A 337 3.17 -27.31 9.18
N ALA A 338 3.41 -26.00 9.30
CA ALA A 338 4.21 -25.44 10.39
C ALA A 338 3.42 -25.28 11.70
N GLY A 339 2.09 -25.50 11.69
CA GLY A 339 1.25 -25.36 12.87
C GLY A 339 1.14 -23.91 13.39
N ILE A 340 1.41 -22.92 12.52
CA ILE A 340 1.38 -21.49 12.88
C ILE A 340 -0.08 -21.09 13.15
N ARG A 341 -0.31 -20.43 14.29
CA ARG A 341 -1.64 -19.97 14.71
C ARG A 341 -1.62 -18.48 15.00
N ALA A 342 -2.78 -17.84 14.87
CA ALA A 342 -2.97 -16.51 15.46
C ALA A 342 -2.98 -16.68 16.99
N ASP A 343 -2.23 -15.83 17.69
CA ASP A 343 -2.26 -15.74 19.16
C ASP A 343 -3.63 -15.27 19.65
#